data_7cfaee822e65c22f649fc41e407f6f4d
#
_entry.id   7cfaee822e65c22f649fc41e407f6f4d
#
_cell.length_a   1.000
_cell.length_b   1.000
_cell.length_c   1.000
_cell.angle_alpha   90.00
_cell.angle_beta   90.00
_cell.angle_gamma   90.00
#
_symmetry.space_group_name_H-M   'P 1'
#
loop_
_entity.id
_entity.type
_entity.pdbx_description
1 polymer ?
#
loop_
_entity_poly.entity_id
_entity_poly.type
_entity_poly.pdbx_seq_one_letter_code
_entity_poly.pdbx_strand_id
1 'polypeptide(L)'
;MDEKTSEKVSSGGTSRIGGASIAWVTLYGALCGVLGLVPIFPYVGGGGYVPLTTPFCAIAPLLLGPVSGVAAAIVGGAIGMFIAPAAYPLSVVDIALNAALPALLTALILRDDKLWKINVPLFVLVGIAGWLVPFYIPGEAGGFGSVPEPLYFIMAAIYWLPSTLIALTPLGTRLMPRWVRSEERAQRYGGIFLVVMSALFVWWLPWTRPYWYLFNFSAELGVATHLSYVWWVPALSAITAIITIPIIEALERSGLPKIEGAIW
;
A
#
# COMPACT_ATOMS: atom_id res chain seq x y z
N MET A 1 28.63 -9.17 -57.08
CA MET A 1 28.97 -9.75 -55.77
C MET A 1 28.75 -8.61 -54.80
N ASP A 2 27.48 -8.41 -54.39
CA ASP A 2 27.09 -7.32 -53.49
C ASP A 2 26.77 -7.92 -52.15
N GLU A 3 27.68 -7.68 -51.24
CA GLU A 3 27.58 -8.09 -49.83
C GLU A 3 26.67 -7.07 -49.11
N LYS A 4 25.37 -7.40 -49.01
CA LYS A 4 24.41 -6.66 -48.17
C LYS A 4 24.77 -6.88 -46.72
N THR A 5 25.54 -5.97 -46.14
CA THR A 5 25.74 -5.83 -44.70
C THR A 5 24.40 -5.45 -44.06
N SER A 6 23.68 -6.45 -43.58
CA SER A 6 22.49 -6.26 -42.76
C SER A 6 22.94 -5.69 -41.42
N GLU A 7 22.94 -4.37 -41.28
CA GLU A 7 23.00 -3.72 -39.98
C GLU A 7 21.78 -4.20 -39.13
N LYS A 8 22.03 -5.15 -38.23
CA LYS A 8 21.14 -5.41 -37.13
C LYS A 8 21.11 -4.14 -36.27
N VAL A 9 20.12 -3.27 -36.52
CA VAL A 9 19.72 -2.26 -35.54
C VAL A 9 19.39 -3.00 -34.27
N SER A 10 20.31 -3.01 -33.32
CA SER A 10 20.10 -3.44 -31.96
C SER A 10 18.97 -2.57 -31.40
N SER A 11 17.77 -3.12 -31.37
CA SER A 11 16.66 -2.53 -30.62
C SER A 11 17.10 -2.44 -29.18
N GLY A 12 17.55 -1.26 -28.75
CA GLY A 12 17.96 -0.99 -27.39
C GLY A 12 16.83 -1.40 -26.45
N GLY A 13 16.98 -2.56 -25.82
CA GLY A 13 16.01 -3.11 -24.89
C GLY A 13 15.80 -2.10 -23.77
N THR A 14 14.63 -1.48 -23.71
CA THR A 14 14.28 -0.61 -22.59
C THR A 14 14.39 -1.42 -21.30
N SER A 15 15.27 -1.01 -20.40
CA SER A 15 15.43 -1.66 -19.10
C SER A 15 14.08 -1.71 -18.37
N ARG A 16 13.74 -2.88 -17.83
CA ARG A 16 12.45 -3.14 -17.17
C ARG A 16 12.64 -3.60 -15.72
N ILE A 17 11.69 -3.26 -14.88
CA ILE A 17 11.57 -3.73 -13.50
C ILE A 17 10.21 -4.40 -13.38
N GLY A 18 10.15 -5.70 -13.09
CA GLY A 18 8.90 -6.43 -12.90
C GLY A 18 7.89 -6.32 -14.06
N GLY A 19 8.40 -6.21 -15.30
CA GLY A 19 7.58 -6.07 -16.51
C GLY A 19 7.33 -4.63 -16.96
N ALA A 20 7.37 -3.62 -16.08
CA ALA A 20 7.26 -2.21 -16.44
C ALA A 20 8.60 -1.62 -16.86
N SER A 21 8.59 -0.66 -17.81
CA SER A 21 9.80 0.10 -18.12
C SER A 21 10.23 0.97 -16.94
N ILE A 22 11.53 1.24 -16.81
CA ILE A 22 12.05 2.15 -15.78
C ILE A 22 11.36 3.51 -15.86
N ALA A 23 11.06 4.00 -17.06
CA ALA A 23 10.34 5.27 -17.23
C ALA A 23 8.97 5.26 -16.55
N TRP A 24 8.19 4.18 -16.65
CA TRP A 24 6.91 4.03 -15.97
C TRP A 24 7.06 4.02 -14.45
N VAL A 25 8.03 3.25 -13.94
CA VAL A 25 8.33 3.16 -12.51
C VAL A 25 8.74 4.53 -11.96
N THR A 26 9.61 5.24 -12.67
CA THR A 26 10.10 6.57 -12.25
C THR A 26 8.99 7.63 -12.33
N LEU A 27 8.20 7.65 -13.40
CA LEU A 27 7.11 8.62 -13.58
C LEU A 27 6.04 8.46 -12.50
N TYR A 28 5.60 7.21 -12.27
CA TYR A 28 4.61 6.94 -11.22
C TYR A 28 5.18 7.21 -9.82
N GLY A 29 6.45 6.86 -9.59
CA GLY A 29 7.15 7.19 -8.34
C GLY A 29 7.24 8.70 -8.13
N ALA A 30 7.58 9.48 -9.17
CA ALA A 30 7.58 10.94 -9.08
C ALA A 30 6.20 11.51 -8.73
N LEU A 31 5.13 10.98 -9.37
CA LEU A 31 3.74 11.34 -9.01
C LEU A 31 3.46 11.06 -7.53
N CYS A 32 3.76 9.83 -7.06
CA CYS A 32 3.59 9.48 -5.64
C CYS A 32 4.39 10.42 -4.73
N GLY A 33 5.61 10.78 -5.09
CA GLY A 33 6.43 11.72 -4.33
C GLY A 33 5.77 13.08 -4.18
N VAL A 34 5.30 13.68 -5.29
CA VAL A 34 4.62 14.98 -5.28
C VAL A 34 3.33 14.95 -4.46
N LEU A 35 2.59 13.84 -4.50
CA LEU A 35 1.39 13.63 -3.67
C LEU A 35 1.71 13.60 -2.17
N GLY A 36 2.97 13.48 -1.79
CA GLY A 36 3.45 13.68 -0.42
C GLY A 36 3.14 15.05 0.15
N LEU A 37 3.02 16.07 -0.70
CA LEU A 37 2.67 17.44 -0.30
C LEU A 37 1.18 17.63 0.03
N VAL A 38 0.33 16.66 -0.29
CA VAL A 38 -1.11 16.76 -0.10
C VAL A 38 -1.51 16.02 1.19
N PRO A 39 -1.85 16.75 2.26
CA PRO A 39 -2.30 16.14 3.51
C PRO A 39 -3.72 15.60 3.36
N ILE A 40 -3.94 14.36 3.83
CA ILE A 40 -5.29 13.78 3.91
C ILE A 40 -5.86 13.85 5.32
N PHE A 41 -5.04 13.66 6.34
CA PHE A 41 -5.39 14.02 7.72
C PHE A 41 -4.13 14.24 8.57
N PRO A 42 -4.20 15.13 9.59
CA PRO A 42 -3.08 15.36 10.51
C PRO A 42 -2.91 14.18 11.47
N TYR A 43 -1.69 13.99 11.97
CA TYR A 43 -1.45 13.08 13.08
C TYR A 43 -2.09 13.61 14.37
N VAL A 44 -2.74 12.74 15.13
CA VAL A 44 -3.45 13.13 16.36
C VAL A 44 -2.50 13.72 17.41
N GLY A 45 -1.28 13.17 17.49
CA GLY A 45 -0.23 13.70 18.36
C GLY A 45 0.51 14.92 17.83
N GLY A 46 0.16 15.43 16.65
CA GLY A 46 0.91 16.48 15.94
C GLY A 46 2.16 15.96 15.24
N GLY A 47 3.00 16.87 14.75
CA GLY A 47 4.29 16.53 14.13
C GLY A 47 4.25 16.10 12.67
N GLY A 48 3.08 15.94 12.06
CA GLY A 48 2.96 15.54 10.67
C GLY A 48 1.54 15.24 10.21
N TYR A 49 1.44 14.60 9.06
CA TYR A 49 0.18 14.20 8.45
C TYR A 49 0.34 12.93 7.60
N VAL A 50 -0.76 12.22 7.40
CA VAL A 50 -0.82 11.14 6.41
C VAL A 50 -0.97 11.78 5.02
N PRO A 51 -0.06 11.49 4.09
CA PRO A 51 -0.09 12.07 2.76
C PRO A 51 -0.97 11.29 1.78
N LEU A 52 -1.42 11.95 0.72
CA LEU A 52 -2.11 11.32 -0.40
C LEU A 52 -1.24 10.29 -1.15
N THR A 53 0.08 10.32 -0.96
CA THR A 53 1.01 9.26 -1.42
C THR A 53 0.57 7.88 -0.98
N THR A 54 0.12 7.70 0.27
CA THR A 54 -0.18 6.40 0.85
C THR A 54 -1.21 5.59 0.03
N PRO A 55 -2.43 6.09 -0.27
CA PRO A 55 -3.38 5.37 -1.11
C PRO A 55 -2.90 5.22 -2.57
N PHE A 56 -2.15 6.19 -3.12
CA PHE A 56 -1.58 6.05 -4.46
C PHE A 56 -0.47 4.99 -4.52
N CYS A 57 0.35 4.86 -3.48
CA CYS A 57 1.28 3.74 -3.37
C CYS A 57 0.54 2.41 -3.23
N ALA A 58 -0.57 2.36 -2.50
CA ALA A 58 -1.38 1.15 -2.39
C ALA A 58 -1.94 0.67 -3.73
N ILE A 59 -2.28 1.55 -4.66
CA ILE A 59 -2.77 1.15 -6.00
C ILE A 59 -1.66 0.94 -7.03
N ALA A 60 -0.43 1.31 -6.75
CA ALA A 60 0.68 1.15 -7.69
C ALA A 60 0.83 -0.29 -8.26
N PRO A 61 0.68 -1.36 -7.45
CA PRO A 61 0.71 -2.74 -7.96
C PRO A 61 -0.43 -3.09 -8.91
N LEU A 62 -1.60 -2.44 -8.77
CA LEU A 62 -2.72 -2.62 -9.69
C LEU A 62 -2.39 -2.07 -11.08
N LEU A 63 -1.68 -0.95 -11.12
CA LEU A 63 -1.38 -0.21 -12.36
C LEU A 63 -0.09 -0.67 -13.05
N LEU A 64 0.93 -1.03 -12.27
CA LEU A 64 2.27 -1.34 -12.77
C LEU A 64 2.68 -2.81 -12.60
N GLY A 65 1.79 -3.64 -12.06
CA GLY A 65 2.15 -4.99 -11.62
C GLY A 65 2.85 -5.01 -10.24
N PRO A 66 2.90 -6.18 -9.58
CA PRO A 66 3.31 -6.29 -8.17
C PRO A 66 4.71 -5.73 -7.88
N VAL A 67 5.71 -6.17 -8.62
CA VAL A 67 7.12 -5.77 -8.39
C VAL A 67 7.37 -4.33 -8.78
N SER A 68 6.88 -3.93 -9.96
CA SER A 68 7.05 -2.56 -10.47
C SER A 68 6.33 -1.54 -9.60
N GLY A 69 5.14 -1.88 -9.11
CA GLY A 69 4.35 -1.02 -8.24
C GLY A 69 5.04 -0.77 -6.90
N VAL A 70 5.62 -1.81 -6.28
CA VAL A 70 6.41 -1.65 -5.05
C VAL A 70 7.66 -0.82 -5.30
N ALA A 71 8.36 -1.07 -6.42
CA ALA A 71 9.53 -0.27 -6.79
C ALA A 71 9.17 1.22 -7.00
N ALA A 72 8.07 1.50 -7.70
CA ALA A 72 7.57 2.87 -7.89
C ALA A 72 7.19 3.53 -6.57
N ALA A 73 6.57 2.80 -5.64
CA ALA A 73 6.25 3.29 -4.31
C ALA A 73 7.51 3.67 -3.51
N ILE A 74 8.57 2.86 -3.57
CA ILE A 74 9.87 3.17 -2.94
C ILE A 74 10.47 4.46 -3.52
N VAL A 75 10.48 4.59 -4.86
CA VAL A 75 10.94 5.82 -5.52
C VAL A 75 10.11 7.03 -5.07
N GLY A 76 8.78 6.87 -5.01
CA GLY A 76 7.87 7.92 -4.55
C GLY A 76 8.10 8.31 -3.10
N GLY A 77 8.28 7.33 -2.22
CA GLY A 77 8.64 7.57 -0.82
C GLY A 77 9.96 8.31 -0.66
N ALA A 78 10.99 7.92 -1.44
CA ALA A 78 12.28 8.61 -1.43
C ALA A 78 12.15 10.08 -1.86
N ILE A 79 11.42 10.35 -2.95
CA ILE A 79 11.16 11.73 -3.39
C ILE A 79 10.36 12.49 -2.33
N GLY A 80 9.26 11.89 -1.83
CA GLY A 80 8.37 12.49 -0.83
C GLY A 80 9.10 12.89 0.46
N MET A 81 10.03 12.05 0.92
CA MET A 81 10.85 12.34 2.11
C MET A 81 11.61 13.67 2.00
N PHE A 82 12.10 14.01 0.79
CA PHE A 82 12.83 15.28 0.59
C PHE A 82 11.92 16.49 0.41
N ILE A 83 10.79 16.34 -0.30
CA ILE A 83 9.94 17.49 -0.65
C ILE A 83 8.80 17.70 0.35
N ALA A 84 8.42 16.71 1.13
CA ALA A 84 7.32 16.74 2.09
C ALA A 84 7.74 16.13 3.46
N PRO A 85 8.76 16.68 4.13
CA PRO A 85 9.32 16.07 5.36
C PRO A 85 8.29 15.92 6.48
N ALA A 86 7.27 16.75 6.54
CA ALA A 86 6.18 16.61 7.52
C ALA A 86 5.30 15.36 7.30
N ALA A 87 5.31 14.77 6.11
CA ALA A 87 4.68 13.47 5.83
C ALA A 87 5.62 12.27 6.13
N TYR A 88 6.90 12.55 6.36
CA TYR A 88 7.96 11.56 6.58
C TYR A 88 8.80 11.88 7.83
N PRO A 89 8.19 12.09 9.02
CA PRO A 89 8.91 12.51 10.21
C PRO A 89 9.94 11.47 10.70
N LEU A 90 9.80 10.19 10.32
CA LEU A 90 10.77 9.13 10.59
C LEU A 90 11.78 8.92 9.44
N SER A 91 11.83 9.86 8.49
CA SER A 91 12.76 9.87 7.36
C SER A 91 12.73 8.56 6.54
N VAL A 92 13.88 7.87 6.45
CA VAL A 92 14.01 6.62 5.66
C VAL A 92 13.05 5.52 6.11
N VAL A 93 12.72 5.47 7.41
CA VAL A 93 11.75 4.49 7.93
C VAL A 93 10.37 4.70 7.31
N ASP A 94 9.98 5.95 7.07
CA ASP A 94 8.70 6.28 6.44
C ASP A 94 8.64 5.94 4.95
N ILE A 95 9.78 5.84 4.26
CA ILE A 95 9.78 5.29 2.90
C ILE A 95 9.24 3.85 2.93
N ALA A 96 9.68 3.07 3.92
CA ALA A 96 9.17 1.71 4.08
C ALA A 96 7.72 1.70 4.56
N LEU A 97 7.35 2.51 5.54
CA LEU A 97 6.05 2.46 6.20
C LEU A 97 4.95 3.18 5.41
N ASN A 98 5.19 4.41 4.91
CA ASN A 98 4.17 5.21 4.23
C ASN A 98 4.03 4.92 2.74
N ALA A 99 5.08 4.40 2.10
CA ALA A 99 5.09 4.18 0.67
C ALA A 99 5.21 2.70 0.28
N ALA A 100 6.28 2.02 0.69
CA ALA A 100 6.53 0.64 0.25
C ALA A 100 5.54 -0.37 0.85
N LEU A 101 5.19 -0.25 2.13
CA LEU A 101 4.34 -1.21 2.84
C LEU A 101 2.91 -1.26 2.29
N PRO A 102 2.19 -0.14 2.03
CA PRO A 102 0.88 -0.20 1.39
C PRO A 102 0.91 -0.88 0.03
N ALA A 103 1.93 -0.58 -0.80
CA ALA A 103 2.13 -1.23 -2.09
C ALA A 103 2.42 -2.73 -1.94
N LEU A 104 3.30 -3.11 -1.02
CA LEU A 104 3.63 -4.51 -0.74
C LEU A 104 2.40 -5.30 -0.31
N LEU A 105 1.59 -4.77 0.59
CA LEU A 105 0.38 -5.43 1.06
C LEU A 105 -0.64 -5.64 -0.05
N THR A 106 -0.81 -4.64 -0.92
CA THR A 106 -1.65 -4.79 -2.12
C THR A 106 -1.07 -5.83 -3.07
N ALA A 107 0.24 -5.84 -3.32
CA ALA A 107 0.90 -6.83 -4.15
C ALA A 107 0.73 -8.26 -3.61
N LEU A 108 0.78 -8.44 -2.28
CA LEU A 108 0.59 -9.73 -1.63
C LEU A 108 -0.85 -10.25 -1.75
N ILE A 109 -1.85 -9.36 -1.66
CA ILE A 109 -3.25 -9.76 -1.74
C ILE A 109 -3.75 -9.89 -3.18
N LEU A 110 -3.07 -9.24 -4.13
CA LEU A 110 -3.34 -9.27 -5.57
C LEU A 110 -2.73 -10.53 -6.18
N ARG A 111 -3.42 -11.63 -6.08
CA ARG A 111 -2.84 -12.94 -6.37
C ARG A 111 -2.85 -13.34 -7.84
N ASP A 112 -1.77 -13.99 -8.23
CA ASP A 112 -1.78 -15.08 -9.19
C ASP A 112 -2.03 -16.40 -8.43
N ASP A 113 -2.82 -17.32 -8.99
CA ASP A 113 -3.20 -18.61 -8.36
C ASP A 113 -2.01 -19.45 -7.88
N LYS A 114 -0.83 -19.25 -8.47
CA LYS A 114 0.38 -19.99 -8.10
C LYS A 114 1.06 -19.50 -6.82
N LEU A 115 0.93 -18.21 -6.52
CA LEU A 115 1.67 -17.54 -5.43
C LEU A 115 0.86 -17.35 -4.14
N TRP A 116 -0.44 -17.66 -4.13
CA TRP A 116 -1.28 -17.47 -2.95
C TRP A 116 -0.75 -18.19 -1.69
N LYS A 117 -0.12 -19.35 -1.87
CA LYS A 117 0.44 -20.14 -0.77
C LYS A 117 1.58 -19.44 -0.03
N ILE A 118 2.19 -18.46 -0.66
CA ILE A 118 3.26 -17.63 -0.08
C ILE A 118 2.70 -16.27 0.30
N ASN A 119 1.97 -15.65 -0.61
CA ASN A 119 1.52 -14.26 -0.46
C ASN A 119 0.54 -14.09 0.70
N VAL A 120 -0.39 -15.05 0.90
CA VAL A 120 -1.34 -14.95 2.02
C VAL A 120 -0.69 -15.13 3.38
N PRO A 121 0.14 -16.15 3.61
CA PRO A 121 0.89 -16.25 4.85
C PRO A 121 1.73 -15.00 5.15
N LEU A 122 2.40 -14.40 4.14
CA LEU A 122 3.16 -13.17 4.33
C LEU A 122 2.25 -11.99 4.70
N PHE A 123 1.11 -11.83 4.03
CA PHE A 123 0.13 -10.80 4.36
C PHE A 123 -0.37 -10.93 5.81
N VAL A 124 -0.73 -12.15 6.21
CA VAL A 124 -1.17 -12.47 7.58
C VAL A 124 -0.05 -12.21 8.59
N LEU A 125 1.17 -12.61 8.26
CA LEU A 125 2.33 -12.41 9.13
C LEU A 125 2.60 -10.92 9.41
N VAL A 126 2.47 -10.05 8.41
CA VAL A 126 2.60 -8.60 8.59
C VAL A 126 1.54 -8.07 9.55
N GLY A 127 0.29 -8.53 9.42
CA GLY A 127 -0.80 -8.17 10.32
C GLY A 127 -0.55 -8.60 11.77
N ILE A 128 -0.16 -9.86 11.95
CA ILE A 128 0.16 -10.42 13.26
C ILE A 128 1.37 -9.73 13.87
N ALA A 129 2.44 -9.51 13.11
CA ALA A 129 3.64 -8.83 13.60
C ALA A 129 3.32 -7.39 14.04
N GLY A 130 2.58 -6.63 13.24
CA GLY A 130 2.14 -5.28 13.61
C GLY A 130 1.23 -5.27 14.85
N TRP A 131 0.47 -6.33 15.08
CA TRP A 131 -0.39 -6.49 16.24
C TRP A 131 0.40 -6.83 17.51
N LEU A 132 1.37 -7.76 17.42
CA LEU A 132 2.12 -8.29 18.58
C LEU A 132 3.26 -7.37 19.02
N VAL A 133 3.98 -6.73 18.08
CA VAL A 133 5.18 -5.92 18.40
C VAL A 133 5.00 -4.94 19.55
N PRO A 134 3.86 -4.21 19.68
CA PRO A 134 3.66 -3.27 20.78
C PRO A 134 3.76 -3.86 22.19
N PHE A 135 3.53 -5.17 22.33
CA PHE A 135 3.49 -5.84 23.64
C PHE A 135 4.84 -6.43 24.04
N TYR A 136 5.78 -6.53 23.10
CA TYR A 136 7.08 -7.14 23.33
C TYR A 136 8.24 -6.13 23.31
N ILE A 137 7.99 -4.89 22.92
CA ILE A 137 8.98 -3.83 22.98
C ILE A 137 8.69 -2.99 24.22
N PRO A 138 9.52 -3.04 25.29
CA PRO A 138 9.35 -2.19 26.45
C PRO A 138 9.52 -0.74 26.03
N GLY A 139 8.46 0.07 26.19
CA GLY A 139 8.53 1.52 26.05
C GLY A 139 8.87 2.14 27.42
N GLU A 140 9.86 3.01 27.47
CA GLU A 140 9.94 3.92 28.62
C GLU A 140 8.67 4.77 28.66
N ALA A 141 8.18 5.03 29.86
CA ALA A 141 6.93 5.76 30.09
C ALA A 141 5.67 5.07 29.56
N GLY A 142 5.74 3.77 29.34
CA GLY A 142 4.60 2.96 28.99
C GLY A 142 3.87 3.50 27.77
N GLY A 143 4.37 3.24 26.57
CA GLY A 143 3.70 3.65 25.32
C GLY A 143 2.21 3.31 25.24
N PHE A 144 1.66 2.69 26.29
CA PHE A 144 0.25 2.39 26.46
C PHE A 144 -0.36 2.95 27.77
N GLY A 145 0.40 3.78 28.51
CA GLY A 145 -0.06 4.54 29.68
C GLY A 145 -0.84 3.70 30.69
N SER A 146 -1.91 4.26 31.23
CA SER A 146 -2.80 3.62 32.21
C SER A 146 -3.89 2.75 31.60
N VAL A 147 -4.00 2.67 30.26
CA VAL A 147 -5.00 1.81 29.59
C VAL A 147 -4.58 0.35 29.73
N PRO A 148 -5.49 -0.55 30.17
CA PRO A 148 -5.19 -1.96 30.23
C PRO A 148 -4.75 -2.54 28.91
N GLU A 149 -3.58 -3.17 28.86
CA GLU A 149 -3.06 -3.83 27.65
C GLU A 149 -4.05 -4.76 26.96
N PRO A 150 -4.83 -5.60 27.70
CA PRO A 150 -5.82 -6.47 27.06
C PRO A 150 -6.87 -5.72 26.24
N LEU A 151 -7.35 -4.55 26.70
CA LEU A 151 -8.32 -3.76 25.95
C LEU A 151 -7.72 -3.23 24.65
N TYR A 152 -6.50 -2.70 24.72
CA TYR A 152 -5.80 -2.22 23.56
C TYR A 152 -5.52 -3.34 22.56
N PHE A 153 -5.08 -4.49 23.06
CA PHE A 153 -4.79 -5.68 22.27
C PHE A 153 -6.04 -6.15 21.50
N ILE A 154 -7.18 -6.31 22.20
CA ILE A 154 -8.44 -6.72 21.57
C ILE A 154 -8.87 -5.69 20.51
N MET A 155 -8.83 -4.41 20.86
CA MET A 155 -9.24 -3.34 19.97
C MET A 155 -8.36 -3.26 18.71
N ALA A 156 -7.04 -3.40 18.86
CA ALA A 156 -6.12 -3.36 17.74
C ALA A 156 -6.33 -4.53 16.76
N ALA A 157 -6.95 -5.62 17.17
CA ALA A 157 -7.28 -6.73 16.30
C ALA A 157 -8.21 -6.33 15.15
N ILE A 158 -9.02 -5.29 15.27
CA ILE A 158 -9.92 -4.78 14.22
C ILE A 158 -9.16 -4.35 12.96
N TYR A 159 -7.88 -4.00 13.10
CA TYR A 159 -7.06 -3.53 11.97
C TYR A 159 -6.40 -4.66 11.17
N TRP A 160 -6.36 -5.88 11.65
CA TRP A 160 -5.77 -6.97 10.88
C TRP A 160 -6.67 -8.19 10.73
N LEU A 161 -7.49 -8.51 11.73
CA LEU A 161 -8.30 -9.73 11.75
C LEU A 161 -9.33 -9.79 10.62
N PRO A 162 -10.16 -8.75 10.37
CA PRO A 162 -11.11 -8.78 9.26
C PRO A 162 -10.43 -8.94 7.89
N SER A 163 -9.34 -8.22 7.66
CA SER A 163 -8.57 -8.30 6.41
C SER A 163 -7.93 -9.69 6.22
N THR A 164 -7.44 -10.28 7.30
CA THR A 164 -6.92 -11.66 7.30
C THR A 164 -8.02 -12.67 6.97
N LEU A 165 -9.19 -12.53 7.59
CA LEU A 165 -10.34 -13.37 7.28
C LEU A 165 -10.77 -13.22 5.81
N ILE A 166 -10.84 -12.00 5.29
CA ILE A 166 -11.08 -11.77 3.86
C ILE A 166 -10.03 -12.51 3.03
N ALA A 167 -8.74 -12.34 3.35
CA ALA A 167 -7.65 -12.96 2.60
C ALA A 167 -7.68 -14.49 2.60
N LEU A 168 -8.16 -15.13 3.65
CA LEU A 168 -8.21 -16.59 3.81
C LEU A 168 -9.50 -17.22 3.24
N THR A 169 -10.56 -16.44 3.06
CA THR A 169 -11.87 -16.94 2.59
C THR A 169 -11.99 -16.93 1.05
N PRO A 170 -13.04 -17.54 0.48
CA PRO A 170 -13.34 -17.45 -0.95
C PRO A 170 -13.51 -16.01 -1.45
N LEU A 171 -13.88 -15.06 -0.59
CA LEU A 171 -13.95 -13.64 -0.94
C LEU A 171 -12.58 -13.13 -1.42
N GLY A 172 -11.53 -13.32 -0.63
CA GLY A 172 -10.18 -12.92 -1.01
C GLY A 172 -9.50 -13.86 -2.01
N THR A 173 -9.79 -15.19 -1.94
CA THR A 173 -9.08 -16.16 -2.79
C THR A 173 -9.64 -16.30 -4.19
N ARG A 174 -10.92 -16.00 -4.42
CA ARG A 174 -11.60 -16.21 -5.70
C ARG A 174 -12.31 -14.96 -6.23
N LEU A 175 -13.13 -14.31 -5.39
CA LEU A 175 -13.99 -13.22 -5.84
C LEU A 175 -13.17 -11.94 -6.07
N MET A 176 -12.36 -11.55 -5.12
CA MET A 176 -11.57 -10.33 -5.18
C MET A 176 -10.65 -10.26 -6.41
N PRO A 177 -9.83 -11.30 -6.74
CA PRO A 177 -9.01 -11.32 -7.94
C PRO A 177 -9.82 -11.28 -9.25
N ARG A 178 -11.04 -11.84 -9.27
CA ARG A 178 -11.94 -11.76 -10.43
C ARG A 178 -12.54 -10.36 -10.57
N TRP A 179 -13.03 -9.80 -9.48
CA TRP A 179 -13.69 -8.50 -9.48
C TRP A 179 -12.73 -7.37 -9.87
N VAL A 180 -11.51 -7.41 -9.41
CA VAL A 180 -10.47 -6.42 -9.78
C VAL A 180 -10.23 -6.40 -11.29
N ARG A 181 -10.37 -7.54 -11.97
CA ARG A 181 -10.17 -7.70 -13.44
C ARG A 181 -11.47 -7.72 -14.22
N SER A 182 -12.60 -7.45 -13.58
CA SER A 182 -13.90 -7.47 -14.24
C SER A 182 -14.07 -6.28 -15.20
N GLU A 183 -14.73 -6.50 -16.32
CA GLU A 183 -15.17 -5.43 -17.23
C GLU A 183 -16.36 -4.66 -16.66
N GLU A 184 -17.12 -5.28 -15.75
CA GLU A 184 -18.24 -4.64 -15.07
C GLU A 184 -17.70 -3.65 -14.01
N ARG A 185 -18.02 -2.36 -14.18
CA ARG A 185 -17.54 -1.29 -13.31
C ARG A 185 -17.85 -1.51 -11.82
N ALA A 186 -19.06 -1.99 -11.51
CA ALA A 186 -19.47 -2.20 -10.12
C ALA A 186 -18.63 -3.29 -9.44
N GLN A 187 -18.38 -4.41 -10.14
CA GLN A 187 -17.53 -5.47 -9.63
C GLN A 187 -16.07 -5.00 -9.51
N ARG A 188 -15.56 -4.30 -10.54
CA ARG A 188 -14.18 -3.75 -10.52
C ARG A 188 -14.02 -2.79 -9.36
N TYR A 189 -14.99 -1.89 -9.13
CA TYR A 189 -15.01 -1.00 -7.97
C TYR A 189 -14.95 -1.79 -6.65
N GLY A 190 -15.84 -2.77 -6.48
CA GLY A 190 -15.86 -3.60 -5.28
C GLY A 190 -14.56 -4.37 -5.06
N GLY A 191 -13.96 -4.89 -6.14
CA GLY A 191 -12.67 -5.59 -6.09
C GLY A 191 -11.54 -4.68 -5.64
N ILE A 192 -11.39 -3.49 -6.26
CA ILE A 192 -10.36 -2.51 -5.92
C ILE A 192 -10.57 -2.00 -4.49
N PHE A 193 -11.82 -1.67 -4.13
CA PHE A 193 -12.16 -1.26 -2.76
C PHE A 193 -11.70 -2.30 -1.73
N LEU A 194 -12.05 -3.58 -1.92
CA LEU A 194 -11.69 -4.64 -0.97
C LEU A 194 -10.17 -4.86 -0.89
N VAL A 195 -9.46 -4.80 -2.03
CA VAL A 195 -8.00 -4.92 -2.07
C VAL A 195 -7.34 -3.80 -1.28
N VAL A 196 -7.68 -2.55 -1.60
CA VAL A 196 -7.10 -1.36 -0.95
C VAL A 196 -7.47 -1.31 0.52
N MET A 197 -8.73 -1.56 0.86
CA MET A 197 -9.20 -1.60 2.24
C MET A 197 -8.44 -2.64 3.07
N SER A 198 -8.30 -3.86 2.54
CA SER A 198 -7.58 -4.92 3.25
C SER A 198 -6.10 -4.58 3.45
N ALA A 199 -5.46 -3.99 2.43
CA ALA A 199 -4.07 -3.58 2.52
C ALA A 199 -3.87 -2.44 3.53
N LEU A 200 -4.72 -1.40 3.50
CA LEU A 200 -4.61 -0.25 4.42
C LEU A 200 -4.99 -0.61 5.86
N PHE A 201 -5.91 -1.52 6.08
CA PHE A 201 -6.19 -2.01 7.43
C PHE A 201 -4.98 -2.73 8.04
N VAL A 202 -4.35 -3.65 7.30
CA VAL A 202 -3.15 -4.35 7.79
C VAL A 202 -1.96 -3.40 7.91
N TRP A 203 -1.82 -2.42 7.00
CA TRP A 203 -0.80 -1.40 7.05
C TRP A 203 -0.84 -0.55 8.31
N TRP A 204 -2.04 -0.25 8.84
CA TRP A 204 -2.25 0.69 9.94
C TRP A 204 -1.40 0.37 11.17
N LEU A 205 -1.33 -0.89 11.58
CA LEU A 205 -0.60 -1.27 12.79
C LEU A 205 0.92 -1.14 12.64
N PRO A 206 1.58 -1.77 11.65
CA PRO A 206 3.02 -1.61 11.46
C PRO A 206 3.44 -0.15 11.26
N TRP A 207 2.57 0.66 10.63
CA TRP A 207 2.84 2.07 10.43
C TRP A 207 2.74 2.88 11.71
N THR A 208 1.70 2.71 12.52
CA THR A 208 1.49 3.54 13.73
C THR A 208 2.47 3.24 14.85
N ARG A 209 2.96 2.00 14.98
CA ARG A 209 3.76 1.57 16.14
C ARG A 209 5.08 2.33 16.33
N PRO A 210 5.92 2.53 15.31
CA PRO A 210 7.14 3.33 15.46
C PRO A 210 6.87 4.74 15.99
N TYR A 211 5.78 5.37 15.54
CA TYR A 211 5.38 6.69 16.04
C TYR A 211 5.02 6.69 17.51
N TRP A 212 4.23 5.71 17.96
CA TRP A 212 3.83 5.59 19.36
C TRP A 212 5.05 5.46 20.28
N TYR A 213 6.01 4.64 19.91
CA TYR A 213 7.23 4.45 20.71
C TYR A 213 8.18 5.62 20.63
N LEU A 214 8.43 6.16 19.46
CA LEU A 214 9.43 7.22 19.27
C LEU A 214 8.96 8.58 19.80
N PHE A 215 7.66 8.86 19.69
CA PHE A 215 7.07 10.10 20.19
C PHE A 215 6.42 9.95 21.57
N ASN A 216 6.54 8.77 22.17
CA ASN A 216 6.06 8.49 23.52
C ASN A 216 4.57 8.86 23.73
N PHE A 217 3.71 8.50 22.80
CA PHE A 217 2.27 8.73 22.93
C PHE A 217 1.66 7.79 23.97
N SER A 218 0.66 8.28 24.72
CA SER A 218 -0.01 7.48 25.74
C SER A 218 -0.93 6.41 25.14
N ALA A 219 -1.23 5.38 25.89
CA ALA A 219 -2.16 4.34 25.48
C ALA A 219 -3.58 4.86 25.32
N GLU A 220 -4.02 5.83 26.13
CA GLU A 220 -5.32 6.48 25.99
C GLU A 220 -5.44 7.17 24.62
N LEU A 221 -4.39 7.89 24.20
CA LEU A 221 -4.33 8.49 22.87
C LEU A 221 -4.35 7.42 21.80
N GLY A 222 -3.66 6.28 22.03
CA GLY A 222 -3.68 5.12 21.12
C GLY A 222 -5.09 4.57 20.93
N VAL A 223 -5.82 4.31 22.01
CA VAL A 223 -7.20 3.82 21.95
C VAL A 223 -8.11 4.83 21.25
N ALA A 224 -8.07 6.09 21.65
CA ALA A 224 -8.89 7.15 21.07
C ALA A 224 -8.63 7.29 19.57
N THR A 225 -7.37 7.28 19.14
CA THR A 225 -6.99 7.36 17.73
C THR A 225 -7.50 6.17 16.93
N HIS A 226 -7.28 4.95 17.41
CA HIS A 226 -7.71 3.76 16.69
C HIS A 226 -9.24 3.72 16.52
N LEU A 227 -10.01 4.06 17.56
CA LEU A 227 -11.46 4.13 17.46
C LEU A 227 -11.94 5.26 16.54
N SER A 228 -11.30 6.42 16.60
CA SER A 228 -11.68 7.60 15.81
C SER A 228 -11.40 7.40 14.32
N TYR A 229 -10.38 6.64 13.95
CA TYR A 229 -9.95 6.50 12.55
C TYR A 229 -10.29 5.16 11.90
N VAL A 230 -10.93 4.23 12.60
CA VAL A 230 -11.31 2.94 12.01
C VAL A 230 -12.18 3.10 10.77
N TRP A 231 -13.10 4.06 10.75
CA TRP A 231 -13.98 4.37 9.62
C TRP A 231 -13.24 5.03 8.44
N TRP A 232 -12.10 5.66 8.72
CA TRP A 232 -11.32 6.38 7.72
C TRP A 232 -10.74 5.45 6.66
N VAL A 233 -10.28 4.27 7.06
CA VAL A 233 -9.72 3.30 6.12
C VAL A 233 -10.74 2.88 5.05
N PRO A 234 -11.98 2.48 5.37
CA PRO A 234 -13.00 2.23 4.36
C PRO A 234 -13.32 3.45 3.50
N ALA A 235 -13.44 4.64 4.11
CA ALA A 235 -13.73 5.87 3.35
C ALA A 235 -12.62 6.20 2.35
N LEU A 236 -11.36 6.16 2.78
CA LEU A 236 -10.20 6.38 1.92
C LEU A 236 -10.12 5.33 0.81
N SER A 237 -10.40 4.07 1.13
CA SER A 237 -10.40 2.98 0.14
C SER A 237 -11.49 3.15 -0.91
N ALA A 238 -12.66 3.63 -0.51
CA ALA A 238 -13.77 3.93 -1.43
C ALA A 238 -13.38 5.06 -2.40
N ILE A 239 -12.84 6.16 -1.88
CA ILE A 239 -12.37 7.29 -2.70
C ILE A 239 -11.24 6.83 -3.65
N THR A 240 -10.30 6.05 -3.13
CA THR A 240 -9.19 5.51 -3.93
C THR A 240 -9.70 4.62 -5.06
N ALA A 241 -10.69 3.75 -4.81
CA ALA A 241 -11.29 2.91 -5.84
C ALA A 241 -12.00 3.75 -6.92
N ILE A 242 -12.73 4.81 -6.52
CA ILE A 242 -13.39 5.74 -7.46
C ILE A 242 -12.35 6.40 -8.39
N ILE A 243 -11.22 6.83 -7.84
CA ILE A 243 -10.16 7.47 -8.63
C ILE A 243 -9.43 6.46 -9.51
N THR A 244 -9.23 5.24 -9.04
CA THR A 244 -8.47 4.20 -9.76
C THR A 244 -9.15 3.73 -11.03
N ILE A 245 -10.49 3.61 -11.05
CA ILE A 245 -11.24 3.11 -12.21
C ILE A 245 -10.99 3.94 -13.48
N PRO A 246 -11.19 5.28 -13.48
CA PRO A 246 -10.93 6.06 -14.69
C PRO A 246 -9.47 6.03 -15.13
N ILE A 247 -8.52 5.87 -14.21
CA ILE A 247 -7.10 5.68 -14.55
C ILE A 247 -6.92 4.36 -15.32
N ILE A 248 -7.49 3.27 -14.82
CA ILE A 248 -7.43 1.96 -15.49
C ILE A 248 -8.09 2.04 -16.88
N GLU A 249 -9.27 2.63 -17.00
CA GLU A 249 -9.96 2.78 -18.26
C GLU A 249 -9.17 3.64 -19.28
N ALA A 250 -8.49 4.68 -18.79
CA ALA A 250 -7.61 5.49 -19.63
C ALA A 250 -6.39 4.70 -20.13
N LEU A 251 -5.79 3.88 -19.27
CA LEU A 251 -4.68 3.00 -19.63
C LEU A 251 -5.12 1.92 -20.65
N GLU A 252 -6.27 1.29 -20.43
CA GLU A 252 -6.85 0.31 -21.37
C GLU A 252 -7.07 0.89 -22.78
N ARG A 253 -7.48 2.16 -22.87
CA ARG A 253 -7.73 2.86 -24.16
C ARG A 253 -6.50 3.50 -24.77
N SER A 254 -5.41 3.61 -24.02
CA SER A 254 -4.20 4.34 -24.46
C SER A 254 -3.42 3.68 -25.60
N GLY A 255 -3.67 2.40 -25.88
CA GLY A 255 -2.87 1.60 -26.82
C GLY A 255 -1.45 1.29 -26.31
N LEU A 256 -1.13 1.59 -25.07
CA LEU A 256 0.15 1.29 -24.46
C LEU A 256 0.34 -0.23 -24.29
N PRO A 257 1.58 -0.73 -24.38
CA PRO A 257 1.83 -2.14 -24.15
C PRO A 257 1.48 -2.51 -22.71
N LYS A 258 0.70 -3.57 -22.56
CA LYS A 258 0.26 -4.07 -21.25
C LYS A 258 1.46 -4.46 -20.40
N ILE A 259 1.47 -4.01 -19.15
CA ILE A 259 2.49 -4.36 -18.17
C ILE A 259 2.11 -5.70 -17.53
N GLU A 260 3.08 -6.60 -17.41
CA GLU A 260 2.87 -7.91 -16.79
C GLU A 260 2.39 -7.77 -15.35
N GLY A 261 1.29 -8.46 -15.02
CA GLY A 261 0.68 -8.41 -13.70
C GLY A 261 -0.16 -7.17 -13.39
N ALA A 262 -0.21 -6.16 -14.28
CA ALA A 262 -1.17 -5.06 -14.16
C ALA A 262 -2.60 -5.54 -14.47
N ILE A 263 -3.60 -4.83 -13.93
CA ILE A 263 -5.02 -5.24 -14.03
C ILE A 263 -5.77 -4.60 -15.22
N TRP A 264 -5.11 -3.73 -15.98
CA TRP A 264 -5.64 -3.06 -17.17
C TRP A 264 -5.17 -3.71 -18.46
#